data_9025ef86b4208e3ba0c7c53b2ce082af
#
_entry.id   9025ef86b4208e3ba0c7c53b2ce082af
#
_cell.length_a   1.000
_cell.length_b   1.000
_cell.length_c   1.000
_cell.angle_alpha   90.00
_cell.angle_beta   90.00
_cell.angle_gamma   90.00
#
_symmetry.space_group_name_H-M   'P 1'
#
loop_
_entity.id
_entity.type
_entity.pdbx_description
1 polymer ?
#
loop_
_entity_poly.entity_id
_entity_poly.type
_entity_poly.pdbx_seq_one_letter_code
_entity_poly.pdbx_strand_id
1 'polypeptide(L)'
;MKYALYYWPMIQGRGEYVRLALEDAAAAYDDVARHGDGMSAMTRMMEARKGTPPFAPPFLKAGKLVIAHTANILFYLGARHGLAPKAEARRLWVHSLQLTITDFVLEAHDTHHPLGPSLYYE
;
A
#
# COMPACT_ATOMS: atom_id res chain seq x y z
N MET A 1 12.31 3.47 -13.47
CA MET A 1 10.83 3.39 -13.51
C MET A 1 10.28 4.29 -12.43
N LYS A 2 9.28 5.07 -12.74
CA LYS A 2 8.57 5.89 -11.76
C LYS A 2 7.28 5.17 -11.35
N TYR A 3 7.06 5.02 -10.06
CA TYR A 3 5.84 4.41 -9.53
C TYR A 3 4.71 5.44 -9.40
N ALA A 4 3.48 4.97 -9.36
CA ALA A 4 2.32 5.77 -8.98
C ALA A 4 1.64 5.13 -7.77
N LEU A 5 1.64 5.82 -6.65
CA LEU A 5 0.99 5.38 -5.41
C LEU A 5 -0.40 6.02 -5.33
N TYR A 6 -1.39 5.20 -5.01
CA TYR A 6 -2.76 5.63 -4.80
C TYR A 6 -3.18 5.33 -3.37
N TYR A 7 -3.41 6.38 -2.59
CA TYR A 7 -3.93 6.27 -1.23
C TYR A 7 -4.66 7.56 -0.85
N TRP A 8 -5.45 7.51 0.21
CA TRP A 8 -6.17 8.67 0.72
C TRP A 8 -5.21 9.82 1.01
N PRO A 9 -5.48 11.04 0.47
CA PRO A 9 -4.48 12.12 0.51
C PRO A 9 -4.34 12.79 1.88
N MET A 10 -5.38 12.73 2.73
CA MET A 10 -5.44 13.46 3.99
C MET A 10 -4.88 12.69 5.19
N ILE A 11 -4.50 11.44 5.03
CA ILE A 11 -4.03 10.59 6.13
C ILE A 11 -2.73 9.87 5.76
N GLN A 12 -1.97 9.48 6.76
CA GLN A 12 -0.81 8.61 6.60
C GLN A 12 -1.25 7.16 6.41
N GLY A 13 -1.95 6.59 7.38
CA GLY A 13 -2.58 5.28 7.35
C GLY A 13 -1.70 4.17 6.77
N ARG A 14 -2.33 3.20 6.15
CA ARG A 14 -1.62 2.06 5.54
C ARG A 14 -0.77 2.45 4.32
N GLY A 15 -1.05 3.58 3.67
CA GLY A 15 -0.24 4.10 2.57
C GLY A 15 1.14 4.56 3.02
N GLU A 16 1.31 4.98 4.28
CA GLU A 16 2.58 5.47 4.80
C GLU A 16 3.67 4.38 4.79
N TYR A 17 3.33 3.13 5.04
CA TYR A 17 4.29 2.03 4.94
C TYR A 17 4.90 1.93 3.54
N VAL A 18 4.09 2.17 2.52
CA VAL A 18 4.55 2.17 1.12
C VAL A 18 5.41 3.40 0.83
N ARG A 19 5.01 4.58 1.32
CA ARG A 19 5.80 5.81 1.18
C ARG A 19 7.18 5.65 1.82
N LEU A 20 7.23 5.14 3.04
CA LEU A 20 8.49 4.91 3.75
C LEU A 20 9.41 3.96 2.98
N ALA A 21 8.88 2.87 2.43
CA ALA A 21 9.66 1.95 1.63
C ALA A 21 10.20 2.59 0.34
N LEU A 22 9.40 3.39 -0.34
CA LEU A 22 9.81 4.10 -1.55
C LEU A 22 10.88 5.16 -1.27
N GLU A 23 10.74 5.89 -0.16
CA GLU A 23 11.73 6.88 0.28
C GLU A 23 13.05 6.21 0.68
N ASP A 24 13.01 5.14 1.46
CA ASP A 24 14.21 4.38 1.87
C ASP A 24 14.95 3.79 0.66
N ALA A 25 14.19 3.36 -0.35
CA ALA A 25 14.73 2.87 -1.61
C ALA A 25 15.23 3.98 -2.55
N ALA A 26 15.03 5.24 -2.22
CA ALA A 26 15.25 6.39 -3.11
C ALA A 26 14.55 6.19 -4.49
N ALA A 27 13.40 5.54 -4.50
CA ALA A 27 12.62 5.25 -5.70
C ALA A 27 11.73 6.42 -6.07
N ALA A 28 11.73 6.79 -7.35
CA ALA A 28 10.87 7.87 -7.85
C ALA A 28 9.39 7.42 -7.86
N TYR A 29 8.50 8.24 -7.30
CA TYR A 29 7.06 7.98 -7.33
C TYR A 29 6.23 9.26 -7.31
N ASP A 30 5.00 9.14 -7.77
CA ASP A 30 3.95 10.13 -7.58
C ASP A 30 2.94 9.63 -6.54
N ASP A 31 2.58 10.47 -5.59
CA ASP A 31 1.46 10.23 -4.67
C ASP A 31 0.20 10.84 -5.31
N VAL A 32 -0.44 10.06 -6.17
CA VAL A 32 -1.38 10.54 -7.19
C VAL A 32 -2.58 11.27 -6.60
N ALA A 33 -3.18 10.72 -5.54
CA ALA A 33 -4.39 11.30 -4.95
C ALA A 33 -4.14 12.66 -4.27
N ARG A 34 -2.89 13.02 -4.02
CA ARG A 34 -2.52 14.33 -3.44
C ARG A 34 -2.49 15.47 -4.46
N HIS A 35 -2.67 15.18 -5.75
CA HIS A 35 -2.55 16.16 -6.82
C HIS A 35 -3.75 16.13 -7.76
N GLY A 36 -4.23 17.32 -8.18
CA GLY A 36 -5.25 17.48 -9.22
C GLY A 36 -6.50 16.63 -9.00
N ASP A 37 -6.85 15.85 -10.00
CA ASP A 37 -7.98 14.92 -9.99
C ASP A 37 -7.59 13.48 -9.61
N GLY A 38 -6.49 13.32 -8.88
CA GLY A 38 -5.94 12.02 -8.51
C GLY A 38 -6.90 11.15 -7.69
N MET A 39 -7.74 11.75 -6.85
CA MET A 39 -8.82 11.04 -6.14
C MET A 39 -9.80 10.38 -7.11
N SER A 40 -10.23 11.10 -8.14
CA SER A 40 -11.11 10.55 -9.17
C SER A 40 -10.41 9.44 -9.97
N ALA A 41 -9.12 9.59 -10.27
CA ALA A 41 -8.31 8.56 -10.93
C ALA A 41 -8.25 7.29 -10.08
N MET A 42 -8.01 7.42 -8.78
CA MET A 42 -7.98 6.30 -7.83
C MET A 42 -9.33 5.55 -7.81
N THR A 43 -10.42 6.27 -7.69
CA THR A 43 -11.77 5.70 -7.64
C THR A 43 -12.10 4.94 -8.93
N ARG A 44 -11.81 5.54 -10.10
CA ARG A 44 -12.01 4.88 -11.40
C ARG A 44 -11.26 3.56 -11.52
N MET A 45 -10.04 3.48 -10.98
CA MET A 45 -9.27 2.23 -11.00
C MET A 45 -9.89 1.14 -10.13
N MET A 46 -10.43 1.49 -8.97
CA MET A 46 -11.12 0.54 -8.09
C MET A 46 -12.46 0.06 -8.67
N GLU A 47 -13.15 0.92 -9.40
CA GLU A 47 -14.45 0.61 -10.02
C GLU A 47 -14.34 -0.08 -11.39
N ALA A 48 -13.13 -0.31 -11.89
CA ALA A 48 -12.93 -0.93 -13.20
C ALA A 48 -13.53 -2.34 -13.25
N ARG A 49 -14.28 -2.62 -14.32
CA ARG A 49 -14.97 -3.91 -14.51
C ARG A 49 -14.13 -4.95 -15.26
N LYS A 50 -12.99 -4.55 -15.78
CA LYS A 50 -12.08 -5.41 -16.57
C LYS A 50 -10.68 -5.40 -15.97
N GLY A 51 -9.94 -6.47 -16.23
CA GLY A 51 -8.59 -6.62 -15.71
C GLY A 51 -8.55 -7.09 -14.25
N THR A 52 -7.61 -6.56 -13.50
CA THR A 52 -7.39 -6.91 -12.10
C THR A 52 -7.49 -5.65 -11.22
N PRO A 53 -8.71 -5.11 -11.03
CA PRO A 53 -8.87 -3.88 -10.27
C PRO A 53 -8.49 -4.09 -8.80
N PRO A 54 -7.86 -3.08 -8.16
CA PRO A 54 -7.60 -3.14 -6.74
C PRO A 54 -8.90 -3.03 -5.94
N PHE A 55 -9.01 -3.80 -4.87
CA PHE A 55 -10.18 -3.76 -3.99
C PHE A 55 -10.26 -2.46 -3.18
N ALA A 56 -9.12 -2.03 -2.63
CA ALA A 56 -9.03 -0.84 -1.78
C ALA A 56 -7.62 -0.24 -1.85
N PRO A 57 -7.46 1.06 -1.53
CA PRO A 57 -6.12 1.63 -1.37
C PRO A 57 -5.48 1.16 -0.05
N PRO A 58 -4.12 1.12 0.04
CA PRO A 58 -3.22 1.56 -1.00
C PRO A 58 -3.07 0.56 -2.13
N PHE A 59 -2.82 1.08 -3.33
CA PHE A 59 -2.30 0.30 -4.43
C PHE A 59 -1.22 1.07 -5.20
N LEU A 60 -0.34 0.31 -5.83
CA LEU A 60 0.82 0.83 -6.54
C LEU A 60 0.75 0.44 -8.00
N LYS A 61 0.94 1.39 -8.89
CA LYS A 61 1.13 1.12 -10.31
C LYS A 61 2.62 1.11 -10.63
N ALA A 62 3.09 0.00 -11.19
CA ALA A 62 4.46 -0.21 -11.64
C ALA A 62 4.44 -0.57 -13.13
N GLY A 63 4.55 0.45 -14.00
CA GLY A 63 4.33 0.28 -15.43
C GLY A 63 2.88 -0.17 -15.70
N LYS A 64 2.72 -1.38 -16.23
CA LYS A 64 1.40 -1.99 -16.50
C LYS A 64 0.83 -2.77 -15.31
N LEU A 65 1.65 -3.06 -14.29
CA LEU A 65 1.20 -3.80 -13.12
C LEU A 65 0.45 -2.89 -12.16
N VAL A 66 -0.63 -3.39 -11.61
CA VAL A 66 -1.33 -2.79 -10.47
C VAL A 66 -1.24 -3.77 -9.32
N ILE A 67 -0.65 -3.33 -8.21
CA ILE A 67 -0.36 -4.16 -7.05
C ILE A 67 -1.12 -3.56 -5.87
N ALA A 68 -2.04 -4.31 -5.33
CA ALA A 68 -2.86 -3.87 -4.19
C ALA A 68 -2.46 -4.61 -2.92
N HIS A 69 -2.89 -4.05 -1.78
CA HIS A 69 -2.59 -4.48 -0.43
C HIS A 69 -1.17 -4.12 0.02
N THR A 70 -1.06 -3.45 1.17
CA THR A 70 0.21 -2.95 1.72
C THR A 70 1.29 -4.03 1.78
N ALA A 71 1.00 -5.20 2.36
CA ALA A 71 1.98 -6.27 2.48
C ALA A 71 2.45 -6.79 1.11
N ASN A 72 1.54 -6.88 0.15
CA ASN A 72 1.87 -7.32 -1.20
C ASN A 72 2.73 -6.29 -1.95
N ILE A 73 2.43 -5.02 -1.80
CA ILE A 73 3.24 -3.92 -2.35
C ILE A 73 4.65 -3.96 -1.77
N LEU A 74 4.77 -4.09 -0.45
CA LEU A 74 6.06 -4.16 0.24
C LEU A 74 6.86 -5.41 -0.18
N PHE A 75 6.19 -6.53 -0.36
CA PHE A 75 6.81 -7.75 -0.88
C PHE A 75 7.42 -7.54 -2.27
N TYR A 76 6.69 -6.86 -3.15
CA TYR A 76 7.16 -6.49 -4.49
C TYR A 76 8.35 -5.53 -4.43
N LEU A 77 8.24 -4.44 -3.67
CA LEU A 77 9.29 -3.42 -3.55
C LEU A 77 10.54 -3.98 -2.86
N GLY A 78 10.37 -4.80 -1.85
CA GLY A 78 11.48 -5.43 -1.12
C GLY A 78 12.40 -6.24 -2.03
N ALA A 79 11.83 -7.03 -2.92
CA ALA A 79 12.59 -7.82 -3.88
C ALA A 79 13.34 -6.95 -4.91
N ARG A 80 12.74 -5.83 -5.34
CA ARG A 80 13.29 -4.98 -6.40
C ARG A 80 14.32 -3.99 -5.90
N HIS A 81 14.20 -3.52 -4.67
CA HIS A 81 15.02 -2.44 -4.12
C HIS A 81 15.97 -2.90 -3.01
N GLY A 82 16.13 -4.21 -2.83
CA GLY A 82 17.05 -4.75 -1.83
C GLY A 82 16.63 -4.50 -0.38
N LEU A 83 15.33 -4.26 -0.13
CA LEU A 83 14.78 -4.05 1.21
C LEU A 83 14.39 -5.36 1.89
N ALA A 84 14.51 -6.49 1.19
CA ALA A 84 14.22 -7.81 1.70
C ALA A 84 15.32 -8.81 1.29
N PRO A 85 15.51 -9.92 2.03
CA PRO A 85 16.46 -10.96 1.66
C PRO A 85 16.17 -11.54 0.28
N LYS A 86 17.24 -11.88 -0.47
CA LYS A 86 17.08 -12.53 -1.79
C LYS A 86 16.75 -14.01 -1.70
N ALA A 87 17.29 -14.70 -0.68
CA ALA A 87 17.03 -16.13 -0.49
C ALA A 87 15.54 -16.36 -0.20
N GLU A 88 14.91 -17.27 -0.92
CA GLU A 88 13.47 -17.52 -0.86
C GLU A 88 13.00 -17.82 0.57
N ALA A 89 13.67 -18.72 1.29
CA ALA A 89 13.29 -19.08 2.65
C ALA A 89 13.25 -17.86 3.60
N ARG A 90 14.25 -16.98 3.52
CA ARG A 90 14.30 -15.76 4.34
C ARG A 90 13.28 -14.75 3.88
N ARG A 91 13.04 -14.65 2.57
CA ARG A 91 12.04 -13.75 2.02
C ARG A 91 10.63 -14.15 2.44
N LEU A 92 10.32 -15.43 2.43
CA LEU A 92 9.04 -15.95 2.92
C LEU A 92 8.88 -15.73 4.43
N TRP A 93 9.96 -15.89 5.21
CA TRP A 93 9.93 -15.60 6.63
C TRP A 93 9.63 -14.11 6.91
N VAL A 94 10.33 -13.20 6.24
CA VAL A 94 10.06 -11.75 6.34
C VAL A 94 8.62 -11.43 5.93
N HIS A 95 8.13 -12.07 4.86
CA HIS A 95 6.74 -11.90 4.43
C HIS A 95 5.74 -12.40 5.50
N SER A 96 6.03 -13.50 6.16
CA SER A 96 5.19 -13.98 7.26
C SER A 96 5.10 -12.98 8.41
N LEU A 97 6.21 -12.31 8.74
CA LEU A 97 6.23 -11.26 9.76
C LEU A 97 5.35 -10.06 9.36
N GLN A 98 5.45 -9.60 8.11
CA GLN A 98 4.61 -8.47 7.68
C GLN A 98 3.13 -8.84 7.57
N LEU A 99 2.77 -10.09 7.30
CA LEU A 99 1.38 -10.54 7.35
C LEU A 99 0.85 -10.54 8.80
N THR A 100 1.68 -10.95 9.76
CA THR A 100 1.36 -10.84 11.19
C THR A 100 1.20 -9.37 11.61
N ILE A 101 2.07 -8.47 11.14
CA ILE A 101 1.96 -7.03 11.38
C ILE A 101 0.67 -6.48 10.76
N THR A 102 0.24 -6.98 9.60
CA THR A 102 -1.04 -6.59 8.99
C THR A 102 -2.22 -6.88 9.93
N ASP A 103 -2.25 -8.05 10.55
CA ASP A 103 -3.27 -8.41 11.54
C ASP A 103 -3.22 -7.47 12.75
N PHE A 104 -2.02 -7.20 13.27
CA PHE A 104 -1.82 -6.26 14.37
C PHE A 104 -2.30 -4.84 14.03
N VAL A 105 -1.99 -4.34 12.82
CA VAL A 105 -2.44 -3.02 12.37
C VAL A 105 -3.97 -2.95 12.35
N LEU A 106 -4.64 -4.01 11.90
CA LEU A 106 -6.10 -4.06 11.91
C LEU A 106 -6.66 -3.99 13.33
N GLU A 107 -6.12 -4.77 14.25
CA GLU A 107 -6.52 -4.75 15.65
C GLU A 107 -6.31 -3.39 16.30
N ALA A 108 -5.15 -2.76 16.09
CA ALA A 108 -4.84 -1.42 16.57
C ALA A 108 -5.81 -0.38 15.98
N HIS A 109 -6.10 -0.46 14.68
CA HIS A 109 -7.06 0.41 14.01
C HIS A 109 -8.45 0.28 14.65
N ASP A 110 -8.92 -0.93 14.88
CA ASP A 110 -10.27 -1.19 15.39
C ASP A 110 -10.43 -0.77 16.86
N THR A 111 -9.34 -0.71 17.63
CA THR A 111 -9.39 -0.14 19.00
C THR A 111 -9.62 1.37 19.00
N HIS A 112 -9.18 2.08 17.97
CA HIS A 112 -9.36 3.53 17.81
C HIS A 112 -10.64 3.87 17.04
N HIS A 113 -11.09 2.97 16.16
CA HIS A 113 -12.25 3.15 15.28
C HIS A 113 -13.22 1.96 15.38
N PRO A 114 -13.80 1.67 16.57
CA PRO A 114 -14.55 0.42 16.79
C PRO A 114 -15.86 0.34 16.00
N LEU A 115 -16.43 1.48 15.61
CA LEU A 115 -17.72 1.54 14.91
C LEU A 115 -17.56 1.78 13.39
N GLY A 116 -16.41 2.31 12.96
CA GLY A 116 -16.14 2.60 11.56
C GLY A 116 -14.91 3.47 11.37
N PRO A 117 -14.33 3.50 10.15
CA PRO A 117 -13.04 4.16 9.89
C PRO A 117 -12.99 5.65 10.20
N SER A 118 -14.13 6.34 10.16
CA SER A 118 -14.24 7.77 10.46
C SER A 118 -14.68 8.09 11.89
N LEU A 119 -14.94 7.06 12.69
CA LEU A 119 -15.45 7.21 14.06
C LEU A 119 -14.37 6.76 15.06
N TYR A 120 -14.13 7.60 16.07
CA TYR A 120 -13.18 7.32 17.13
C TYR A 120 -13.91 6.83 18.37
N TYR A 121 -13.20 6.04 19.18
CA TYR A 121 -13.63 5.71 20.55
C TYR A 121 -13.44 6.94 21.44
N GLU A 122 -14.51 7.32 22.15
CA GLU A 122 -14.50 8.40 23.14
C GLU A 122 -14.66 7.88 24.55
#